data_870b99ce7273e67de01ee8029ffd77fa
#
_entry.id   870b99ce7273e67de01ee8029ffd77fa
#
_cell.length_a   1.000
_cell.length_b   1.000
_cell.length_c   1.000
_cell.angle_alpha   90.00
_cell.angle_beta   90.00
_cell.angle_gamma   90.00
#
_symmetry.space_group_name_H-M   'P 1'
#
loop_
_entity.id
_entity.type
_entity.pdbx_description
1 polymer ?
#
loop_
_entity_poly.entity_id
_entity_poly.type
_entity_poly.pdbx_seq_one_letter_code
_entity_poly.pdbx_strand_id
1 'polypeptide(L)'
;MKTTAAILEEMRAVCTAVDAEQYQSFVELLKGDGRFFFAGEGRSGLVAKAIAMRLMHSGKTVYVVGETTTPAIAEKDILIVLSGSGKTGQAMSVSENASKTGAKVFLVTTSKEAVQSPVFAGCLVIPAATKYRLPGEPKTIQPLGNQFDQAAHLLLDAAIIDSLEEKDANDEMKKNHTNLE
;
A
#
# COMPACT_ATOMS: atom_id res chain seq x y z
N MET A 1 -12.39 -27.02 -3.39
CA MET A 1 -11.71 -25.70 -3.53
C MET A 1 -12.50 -24.67 -4.37
N LYS A 2 -13.84 -24.74 -4.39
CA LYS A 2 -14.68 -23.76 -5.14
C LYS A 2 -14.48 -22.30 -4.64
N THR A 3 -14.43 -22.12 -3.32
CA THR A 3 -14.25 -20.78 -2.72
C THR A 3 -12.91 -20.14 -3.11
N THR A 4 -11.82 -20.89 -3.09
CA THR A 4 -10.49 -20.38 -3.48
C THR A 4 -10.48 -19.93 -4.95
N ALA A 5 -11.09 -20.72 -5.84
CA ALA A 5 -11.20 -20.35 -7.26
C ALA A 5 -12.01 -19.05 -7.44
N ALA A 6 -13.12 -18.89 -6.71
CA ALA A 6 -13.92 -17.67 -6.76
C ALA A 6 -13.13 -16.45 -6.25
N ILE A 7 -12.38 -16.59 -5.16
CA ILE A 7 -11.50 -15.52 -4.66
C ILE A 7 -10.44 -15.12 -5.69
N LEU A 8 -9.79 -16.08 -6.35
CA LEU A 8 -8.79 -15.79 -7.36
C LEU A 8 -9.37 -15.04 -8.57
N GLU A 9 -10.59 -15.39 -9.01
CA GLU A 9 -11.29 -14.65 -10.06
C GLU A 9 -11.64 -13.22 -9.64
N GLU A 10 -12.11 -13.03 -8.40
CA GLU A 10 -12.34 -11.70 -7.85
C GLU A 10 -11.05 -10.87 -7.80
N MET A 11 -9.93 -11.45 -7.35
CA MET A 11 -8.64 -10.77 -7.31
C MET A 11 -8.17 -10.39 -8.70
N ARG A 12 -8.28 -11.30 -9.67
CA ARG A 12 -7.94 -11.00 -11.06
C ARG A 12 -8.75 -9.82 -11.58
N ALA A 13 -10.07 -9.82 -11.37
CA ALA A 13 -10.94 -8.74 -11.82
C ALA A 13 -10.59 -7.39 -11.19
N VAL A 14 -10.34 -7.35 -9.88
CA VAL A 14 -9.98 -6.11 -9.16
C VAL A 14 -8.60 -5.61 -9.60
N CYS A 15 -7.58 -6.47 -9.63
CA CYS A 15 -6.22 -6.05 -9.97
C CYS A 15 -6.10 -5.56 -11.42
N THR A 16 -6.82 -6.18 -12.38
CA THR A 16 -6.80 -5.75 -13.78
C THR A 16 -7.63 -4.48 -14.05
N ALA A 17 -8.49 -4.07 -13.13
CA ALA A 17 -9.30 -2.85 -13.22
C ALA A 17 -8.66 -1.62 -12.57
N VAL A 18 -7.47 -1.76 -12.02
CA VAL A 18 -6.69 -0.63 -11.47
C VAL A 18 -6.22 0.28 -12.60
N ASP A 19 -6.24 1.57 -12.35
CA ASP A 19 -5.74 2.56 -13.29
C ASP A 19 -4.22 2.41 -13.49
N ALA A 20 -3.80 2.23 -14.75
CA ALA A 20 -2.41 1.96 -15.10
C ALA A 20 -1.48 3.14 -14.80
N GLU A 21 -1.96 4.39 -14.93
CA GLU A 21 -1.16 5.59 -14.66
C GLU A 21 -0.92 5.75 -13.15
N GLN A 22 -1.95 5.48 -12.32
CA GLN A 22 -1.80 5.47 -10.87
C GLN A 22 -0.84 4.37 -10.40
N TYR A 23 -0.94 3.17 -10.98
CA TYR A 23 -0.04 2.07 -10.68
C TYR A 23 1.40 2.42 -11.06
N GLN A 24 1.63 2.93 -12.27
CA GLN A 24 2.96 3.34 -12.72
C GLN A 24 3.53 4.49 -11.88
N SER A 25 2.70 5.45 -11.48
CA SER A 25 3.09 6.52 -10.55
C SER A 25 3.57 5.97 -9.19
N PHE A 26 2.93 4.90 -8.70
CA PHE A 26 3.37 4.23 -7.49
C PHE A 26 4.70 3.50 -7.70
N VAL A 27 4.88 2.80 -8.83
CA VAL A 27 6.17 2.15 -9.17
C VAL A 27 7.30 3.18 -9.21
N GLU A 28 7.10 4.33 -9.86
CA GLU A 28 8.11 5.40 -9.91
C GLU A 28 8.39 6.00 -8.52
N LEU A 29 7.36 6.12 -7.66
CA LEU A 29 7.55 6.55 -6.27
C LEU A 29 8.51 5.62 -5.52
N LEU A 30 8.39 4.28 -5.70
CA LEU A 30 9.23 3.29 -5.03
C LEU A 30 10.70 3.33 -5.49
N LYS A 31 10.99 3.82 -6.69
CA LYS A 31 12.36 4.01 -7.19
C LYS A 31 13.10 5.17 -6.49
N GLY A 32 12.38 6.08 -5.86
CA GLY A 32 12.94 7.24 -5.17
C GLY A 32 13.91 6.88 -4.05
N ASP A 33 14.79 7.84 -3.68
CA ASP A 33 15.85 7.66 -2.67
C ASP A 33 15.44 8.08 -1.25
N GLY A 34 14.17 8.43 -1.03
CA GLY A 34 13.65 8.81 0.28
C GLY A 34 13.52 7.63 1.24
N ARG A 35 13.36 7.95 2.54
CA ARG A 35 12.94 6.94 3.53
C ARG A 35 11.43 6.72 3.36
N PHE A 36 11.01 5.47 3.49
CA PHE A 36 9.61 5.09 3.34
C PHE A 36 8.99 4.82 4.72
N PHE A 37 7.83 5.38 4.96
CA PHE A 37 7.03 5.15 6.14
C PHE A 37 5.71 4.51 5.72
N PHE A 38 5.29 3.48 6.43
CA PHE A 38 4.04 2.78 6.16
C PHE A 38 3.06 2.96 7.31
N ALA A 39 1.81 3.25 6.99
CA ALA A 39 0.72 3.36 7.95
C ALA A 39 -0.53 2.64 7.47
N GLY A 40 -1.27 2.07 8.41
CA GLY A 40 -2.56 1.42 8.19
C GLY A 40 -3.11 0.87 9.48
N GLU A 41 -4.41 0.65 9.54
CA GLU A 41 -5.09 0.12 10.70
C GLU A 41 -5.64 -1.29 10.45
N GLY A 42 -5.72 -2.10 11.50
CA GLY A 42 -6.29 -3.44 11.43
C GLY A 42 -5.59 -4.31 10.37
N ARG A 43 -6.36 -4.95 9.49
CA ARG A 43 -5.82 -5.80 8.42
C ARG A 43 -4.99 -5.01 7.41
N SER A 44 -5.41 -3.81 7.05
CA SER A 44 -4.63 -2.94 6.17
C SER A 44 -3.27 -2.58 6.78
N GLY A 45 -3.20 -2.43 8.11
CA GLY A 45 -1.93 -2.28 8.84
C GLY A 45 -1.03 -3.52 8.75
N LEU A 46 -1.61 -4.74 8.79
CA LEU A 46 -0.85 -5.98 8.59
C LEU A 46 -0.29 -6.07 7.16
N VAL A 47 -1.08 -5.69 6.16
CA VAL A 47 -0.60 -5.61 4.77
C VAL A 47 0.50 -4.55 4.65
N ALA A 48 0.32 -3.37 5.23
CA ALA A 48 1.33 -2.31 5.25
C ALA A 48 2.67 -2.81 5.82
N LYS A 49 2.65 -3.55 6.93
CA LYS A 49 3.85 -4.16 7.53
C LYS A 49 4.49 -5.20 6.61
N ALA A 50 3.70 -6.06 5.95
CA ALA A 50 4.22 -7.05 5.01
C ALA A 50 4.91 -6.40 3.81
N ILE A 51 4.31 -5.34 3.25
CA ILE A 51 4.88 -4.57 2.14
C ILE A 51 6.11 -3.76 2.59
N ALA A 52 6.08 -3.17 3.78
CA ALA A 52 7.23 -2.49 4.37
C ALA A 52 8.45 -3.44 4.48
N MET A 53 8.23 -4.65 4.99
CA MET A 53 9.27 -5.69 5.05
C MET A 53 9.80 -6.04 3.65
N ARG A 54 8.93 -6.23 2.65
CA ARG A 54 9.33 -6.53 1.29
C ARG A 54 10.18 -5.40 0.67
N LEU A 55 9.76 -4.15 0.87
CA LEU A 55 10.50 -3.00 0.38
C LEU A 55 11.85 -2.83 1.10
N MET A 56 11.93 -3.15 2.39
CA MET A 56 13.20 -3.20 3.13
C MET A 56 14.14 -4.25 2.54
N HIS A 57 13.64 -5.44 2.18
CA HIS A 57 14.45 -6.45 1.52
C HIS A 57 15.04 -5.97 0.19
N SER A 58 14.38 -5.06 -0.53
CA SER A 58 14.93 -4.44 -1.74
C SER A 58 16.03 -3.38 -1.48
N GLY A 59 16.46 -3.21 -0.23
CA GLY A 59 17.53 -2.28 0.16
C GLY A 59 17.06 -0.88 0.53
N LYS A 60 15.74 -0.59 0.52
CA LYS A 60 15.21 0.72 0.91
C LYS A 60 15.20 0.87 2.43
N THR A 61 15.34 2.11 2.91
CA THR A 61 15.15 2.45 4.32
C THR A 61 13.66 2.59 4.62
N VAL A 62 13.14 1.72 5.46
CA VAL A 62 11.69 1.59 5.69
C VAL A 62 11.35 1.60 7.18
N TYR A 63 10.26 2.26 7.52
CA TYR A 63 9.71 2.33 8.87
C TYR A 63 8.20 2.08 8.86
N VAL A 64 7.68 1.62 9.97
CA VAL A 64 6.23 1.46 10.17
C VAL A 64 5.77 2.39 11.27
N VAL A 65 4.77 3.22 10.98
CA VAL A 65 4.22 4.18 11.94
C VAL A 65 3.65 3.43 13.15
N GLY A 66 4.05 3.86 14.35
CA GLY A 66 3.65 3.23 15.61
C GLY A 66 4.64 2.20 16.17
N GLU A 67 5.68 1.81 15.43
CA GLU A 67 6.77 1.01 15.98
C GLU A 67 7.71 1.89 16.84
N THR A 68 8.28 1.31 17.89
CA THR A 68 9.08 2.07 18.87
C THR A 68 10.35 2.69 18.30
N THR A 69 10.86 2.13 17.21
CA THR A 69 12.08 2.59 16.54
C THR A 69 11.81 3.52 15.34
N THR A 70 10.55 3.90 15.12
CA THR A 70 10.19 4.79 14.01
C THR A 70 10.66 6.21 14.30
N PRO A 71 11.57 6.78 13.47
CA PRO A 71 12.06 8.15 13.67
C PRO A 71 11.03 9.19 13.20
N ALA A 72 11.30 10.46 13.45
CA ALA A 72 10.53 11.56 12.91
C ALA A 72 10.58 11.56 11.37
N ILE A 73 9.44 11.80 10.73
CA ILE A 73 9.31 11.99 9.28
C ILE A 73 9.73 13.41 8.89
N ALA A 74 10.33 13.59 7.72
CA ALA A 74 10.88 14.84 7.22
C ALA A 74 10.53 15.09 5.73
N GLU A 75 10.85 16.25 5.20
CA GLU A 75 10.47 16.75 3.86
C GLU A 75 10.77 15.78 2.70
N LYS A 76 11.88 15.05 2.75
CA LYS A 76 12.27 14.13 1.67
C LYS A 76 11.70 12.71 1.81
N ASP A 77 10.97 12.47 2.90
CA ASP A 77 10.42 11.17 3.19
C ASP A 77 9.10 10.93 2.44
N ILE A 78 8.73 9.67 2.36
CA ILE A 78 7.52 9.20 1.70
C ILE A 78 6.69 8.44 2.72
N LEU A 79 5.44 8.86 2.94
CA LEU A 79 4.47 8.12 3.73
C LEU A 79 3.49 7.40 2.81
N ILE A 80 3.42 6.08 2.91
CA ILE A 80 2.43 5.24 2.21
C ILE A 80 1.37 4.83 3.22
N VAL A 81 0.13 5.25 2.97
CA VAL A 81 -1.02 5.00 3.85
C VAL A 81 -1.97 4.01 3.19
N LEU A 82 -2.23 2.87 3.85
CA LEU A 82 -3.23 1.90 3.42
C LEU A 82 -4.52 2.12 4.20
N SER A 83 -5.56 2.60 3.53
CA SER A 83 -6.86 2.82 4.13
C SER A 83 -7.98 2.57 3.12
N GLY A 84 -8.72 1.47 3.27
CA GLY A 84 -9.81 1.12 2.35
C GLY A 84 -10.80 2.26 2.16
N SER A 85 -11.25 2.91 3.22
CA SER A 85 -12.17 4.05 3.12
C SER A 85 -11.49 5.39 2.82
N GLY A 86 -10.16 5.49 3.02
CA GLY A 86 -9.43 6.74 2.95
C GLY A 86 -9.82 7.81 4.00
N LYS A 87 -10.70 7.44 4.95
CA LYS A 87 -11.31 8.39 5.91
C LYS A 87 -11.16 7.95 7.37
N THR A 88 -10.35 6.93 7.69
CA THR A 88 -10.11 6.55 9.09
C THR A 88 -9.36 7.66 9.81
N GLY A 89 -9.80 7.98 11.03
CA GLY A 89 -9.30 9.13 11.80
C GLY A 89 -7.79 9.11 11.98
N GLN A 90 -7.21 7.96 12.33
CA GLN A 90 -5.77 7.81 12.50
C GLN A 90 -5.03 7.95 11.17
N ALA A 91 -5.52 7.34 10.07
CA ALA A 91 -4.90 7.45 8.76
C ALA A 91 -4.86 8.91 8.29
N MET A 92 -5.96 9.66 8.46
CA MET A 92 -6.00 11.08 8.13
C MET A 92 -5.07 11.91 9.00
N SER A 93 -5.08 11.71 10.33
CA SER A 93 -4.22 12.44 11.25
C SER A 93 -2.72 12.24 10.94
N VAL A 94 -2.30 11.00 10.69
CA VAL A 94 -0.91 10.68 10.33
C VAL A 94 -0.55 11.32 8.98
N SER A 95 -1.46 11.26 7.99
CA SER A 95 -1.28 11.87 6.68
C SER A 95 -1.12 13.39 6.75
N GLU A 96 -1.98 14.07 7.49
CA GLU A 96 -1.93 15.53 7.69
C GLU A 96 -0.64 15.95 8.41
N ASN A 97 -0.23 15.22 9.42
CA ASN A 97 1.01 15.50 10.14
C ASN A 97 2.23 15.32 9.24
N ALA A 98 2.30 14.25 8.45
CA ALA A 98 3.38 14.02 7.50
C ALA A 98 3.40 15.12 6.41
N SER A 99 2.24 15.46 5.84
CA SER A 99 2.14 16.52 4.83
C SER A 99 2.63 17.89 5.34
N LYS A 100 2.35 18.23 6.61
CA LYS A 100 2.84 19.47 7.26
C LYS A 100 4.38 19.53 7.39
N THR A 101 5.07 18.40 7.42
CA THR A 101 6.55 18.37 7.41
C THR A 101 7.15 18.48 6.00
N GLY A 102 6.33 18.52 4.96
CA GLY A 102 6.77 18.51 3.57
C GLY A 102 6.98 17.11 2.99
N ALA A 103 6.75 16.04 3.76
CA ALA A 103 6.82 14.67 3.27
C ALA A 103 5.76 14.39 2.20
N LYS A 104 6.09 13.55 1.21
CA LYS A 104 5.14 13.09 0.22
C LYS A 104 4.22 12.03 0.83
N VAL A 105 2.92 12.26 0.79
CA VAL A 105 1.93 11.28 1.28
C VAL A 105 1.26 10.60 0.09
N PHE A 106 1.32 9.27 0.04
CA PHE A 106 0.68 8.45 -0.99
C PHE A 106 -0.41 7.58 -0.37
N LEU A 107 -1.62 7.63 -0.92
CA LEU A 107 -2.78 6.90 -0.41
C LEU A 107 -3.10 5.67 -1.27
N VAL A 108 -3.22 4.50 -0.64
CA VAL A 108 -3.77 3.28 -1.22
C VAL A 108 -5.18 3.07 -0.65
N THR A 109 -6.20 3.12 -1.49
CA THR A 109 -7.61 3.21 -1.04
C THR A 109 -8.59 2.62 -2.06
N THR A 110 -9.84 2.41 -1.66
CA THR A 110 -10.96 2.20 -2.61
C THR A 110 -11.69 3.51 -2.94
N SER A 111 -11.46 4.59 -2.19
CA SER A 111 -12.24 5.81 -2.26
C SER A 111 -11.72 6.77 -3.33
N LYS A 112 -12.49 6.96 -4.39
CA LYS A 112 -12.22 7.99 -5.41
C LYS A 112 -12.35 9.42 -4.85
N GLU A 113 -13.13 9.61 -3.79
CA GLU A 113 -13.32 10.92 -3.16
C GLU A 113 -12.11 11.32 -2.30
N ALA A 114 -11.54 10.36 -1.55
CA ALA A 114 -10.39 10.62 -0.69
C ALA A 114 -9.17 11.15 -1.48
N VAL A 115 -9.06 10.78 -2.75
CA VAL A 115 -8.01 11.22 -3.69
C VAL A 115 -8.05 12.74 -3.94
N GLN A 116 -9.20 13.38 -3.77
CA GLN A 116 -9.36 14.83 -3.98
C GLN A 116 -8.73 15.67 -2.84
N SER A 117 -8.33 15.05 -1.76
CA SER A 117 -7.71 15.77 -0.63
C SER A 117 -6.30 16.26 -1.00
N PRO A 118 -5.98 17.54 -0.76
CA PRO A 118 -4.67 18.11 -1.04
C PRO A 118 -3.55 17.54 -0.14
N VAL A 119 -3.89 16.74 0.86
CA VAL A 119 -2.94 16.04 1.73
C VAL A 119 -2.13 15.00 0.95
N PHE A 120 -2.73 14.39 -0.09
CA PHE A 120 -2.11 13.31 -0.84
C PHE A 120 -1.42 13.83 -2.11
N ALA A 121 -0.12 13.57 -2.20
CA ALA A 121 0.68 13.86 -3.39
C ALA A 121 0.42 12.85 -4.54
N GLY A 122 -0.17 11.70 -4.22
CA GLY A 122 -0.55 10.67 -5.17
C GLY A 122 -1.43 9.61 -4.51
N CYS A 123 -2.01 8.74 -5.32
CA CYS A 123 -2.88 7.67 -4.86
C CYS A 123 -2.89 6.47 -5.79
N LEU A 124 -3.23 5.32 -5.22
CA LEU A 124 -3.61 4.11 -5.94
C LEU A 124 -5.04 3.73 -5.53
N VAL A 125 -5.98 3.93 -6.42
CA VAL A 125 -7.38 3.53 -6.19
C VAL A 125 -7.58 2.10 -6.63
N ILE A 126 -7.84 1.22 -5.67
CA ILE A 126 -8.13 -0.19 -5.90
C ILE A 126 -9.65 -0.35 -5.92
N PRO A 127 -10.27 -0.72 -7.05
CA PRO A 127 -11.73 -0.81 -7.18
C PRO A 127 -12.27 -2.09 -6.51
N ALA A 128 -12.06 -2.22 -5.21
CA ALA A 128 -12.47 -3.36 -4.39
C ALA A 128 -13.67 -3.00 -3.52
N ALA A 129 -14.41 -4.04 -3.11
CA ALA A 129 -15.54 -3.87 -2.20
C ALA A 129 -15.08 -3.51 -0.79
N THR A 130 -15.77 -2.55 -0.17
CA THR A 130 -15.60 -2.18 1.24
C THR A 130 -16.51 -3.03 2.14
N LYS A 131 -16.33 -2.92 3.45
CA LYS A 131 -17.25 -3.53 4.43
C LYS A 131 -18.69 -3.01 4.34
N TYR A 132 -18.89 -1.86 3.71
CA TYR A 132 -20.20 -1.20 3.62
C TYR A 132 -21.02 -1.63 2.39
N ARG A 133 -20.39 -2.28 1.40
CA ARG A 133 -21.07 -2.73 0.16
C ARG A 133 -21.84 -1.60 -0.52
N LEU A 134 -21.15 -0.49 -0.78
CA LEU A 134 -21.75 0.70 -1.37
C LEU A 134 -22.21 0.43 -2.82
N PRO A 135 -23.21 1.17 -3.31
CA PRO A 135 -23.60 1.11 -4.71
C PRO A 135 -22.40 1.37 -5.65
N GLY A 136 -22.22 0.53 -6.66
CA GLY A 136 -21.11 0.62 -7.61
C GLY A 136 -19.83 -0.14 -7.20
N GLU A 137 -19.74 -0.63 -5.97
CA GLU A 137 -18.67 -1.55 -5.58
C GLU A 137 -18.83 -2.92 -6.24
N PRO A 138 -17.73 -3.64 -6.54
CA PRO A 138 -17.83 -4.99 -7.09
C PRO A 138 -18.49 -5.94 -6.09
N LYS A 139 -19.22 -6.92 -6.60
CA LYS A 139 -19.74 -8.02 -5.79
C LYS A 139 -18.60 -8.89 -5.32
N THR A 140 -18.66 -9.38 -4.08
CA THR A 140 -17.65 -10.27 -3.52
C THR A 140 -18.26 -11.26 -2.54
N ILE A 141 -17.71 -12.47 -2.50
CA ILE A 141 -18.00 -13.47 -1.47
C ILE A 141 -17.17 -13.25 -0.20
N GLN A 142 -16.17 -12.37 -0.28
CA GLN A 142 -15.24 -12.14 0.82
C GLN A 142 -15.83 -11.20 1.86
N PRO A 143 -15.72 -11.49 3.16
CA PRO A 143 -16.28 -10.66 4.21
C PRO A 143 -15.48 -9.37 4.41
N LEU A 144 -16.15 -8.35 4.96
CA LEU A 144 -15.54 -7.06 5.34
C LEU A 144 -14.78 -6.39 4.19
N GLY A 145 -13.59 -5.87 4.44
CA GLY A 145 -12.68 -5.28 3.46
C GLY A 145 -11.63 -6.25 2.91
N ASN A 146 -11.86 -7.57 3.05
CA ASN A 146 -10.87 -8.56 2.69
C ASN A 146 -10.44 -8.51 1.22
N GLN A 147 -11.38 -8.19 0.31
CA GLN A 147 -11.08 -8.04 -1.11
C GLN A 147 -10.06 -6.91 -1.35
N PHE A 148 -10.22 -5.77 -0.66
CA PHE A 148 -9.26 -4.66 -0.72
C PHE A 148 -7.88 -5.07 -0.18
N ASP A 149 -7.84 -5.69 1.02
CA ASP A 149 -6.58 -6.04 1.67
C ASP A 149 -5.76 -7.04 0.83
N GLN A 150 -6.42 -8.03 0.22
CA GLN A 150 -5.74 -8.99 -0.67
C GLN A 150 -5.28 -8.35 -1.98
N ALA A 151 -6.12 -7.54 -2.61
CA ALA A 151 -5.74 -6.84 -3.84
C ALA A 151 -4.61 -5.84 -3.59
N ALA A 152 -4.66 -5.11 -2.48
CA ALA A 152 -3.58 -4.20 -2.07
C ALA A 152 -2.25 -4.95 -1.89
N HIS A 153 -2.27 -6.10 -1.20
CA HIS A 153 -1.06 -6.91 -1.02
C HIS A 153 -0.46 -7.32 -2.38
N LEU A 154 -1.27 -7.89 -3.28
CA LEU A 154 -0.82 -8.33 -4.59
C LEU A 154 -0.25 -7.18 -5.44
N LEU A 155 -0.97 -6.05 -5.51
CA LEU A 155 -0.58 -4.90 -6.32
C LEU A 155 0.67 -4.21 -5.81
N LEU A 156 0.80 -4.05 -4.49
CA LEU A 156 1.96 -3.40 -3.89
C LEU A 156 3.20 -4.28 -3.95
N ASP A 157 3.06 -5.60 -3.78
CA ASP A 157 4.17 -6.55 -3.94
C ASP A 157 4.62 -6.60 -5.41
N ALA A 158 3.69 -6.61 -6.37
CA ALA A 158 4.00 -6.50 -7.80
C ALA A 158 4.70 -5.18 -8.13
N ALA A 159 4.24 -4.05 -7.58
CA ALA A 159 4.87 -2.75 -7.81
C ALA A 159 6.32 -2.69 -7.28
N ILE A 160 6.60 -3.36 -6.15
CA ILE A 160 7.99 -3.49 -5.68
C ILE A 160 8.82 -4.26 -6.71
N ILE A 161 8.32 -5.39 -7.24
CA ILE A 161 9.01 -6.18 -8.28
C ILE A 161 9.27 -5.30 -9.52
N ASP A 162 8.26 -4.56 -9.99
CA ASP A 162 8.36 -3.68 -11.16
C ASP A 162 9.30 -2.47 -10.93
N SER A 163 9.55 -2.11 -9.66
CA SER A 163 10.49 -1.04 -9.30
C SER A 163 11.96 -1.47 -9.27
N LEU A 164 12.24 -2.78 -9.35
CA LEU A 164 13.60 -3.31 -9.30
C LEU A 164 14.26 -3.25 -10.68
N GLU A 165 15.53 -2.85 -10.72
CA GLU A 165 16.31 -2.73 -11.97
C GLU A 165 16.91 -4.06 -12.45
N GLU A 166 17.04 -5.07 -11.59
CA GLU A 166 17.79 -6.29 -11.86
C GLU A 166 16.95 -7.57 -11.94
N LYS A 167 17.33 -8.47 -12.85
CA LYS A 167 16.70 -9.77 -13.04
C LYS A 167 16.93 -10.75 -11.87
N ASP A 168 17.96 -10.54 -11.05
CA ASP A 168 18.34 -11.40 -9.93
C ASP A 168 17.96 -10.81 -8.56
N ALA A 169 16.84 -10.10 -8.53
CA ALA A 169 16.31 -9.46 -7.32
C ALA A 169 16.19 -10.39 -6.11
N ASN A 170 15.94 -11.69 -6.30
CA ASN A 170 15.86 -12.65 -5.22
C ASN A 170 17.16 -12.77 -4.41
N ASP A 171 18.30 -12.84 -5.07
CA ASP A 171 19.59 -13.01 -4.38
C ASP A 171 20.00 -11.72 -3.66
N GLU A 172 19.71 -10.55 -4.21
CA GLU A 172 19.90 -9.28 -3.52
C GLU A 172 18.97 -9.13 -2.31
N MET A 173 17.69 -9.42 -2.46
CA MET A 173 16.72 -9.40 -1.34
C MET A 173 17.11 -10.39 -0.24
N LYS A 174 17.66 -11.56 -0.60
CA LYS A 174 18.11 -12.56 0.36
C LYS A 174 19.25 -12.07 1.26
N LYS A 175 20.09 -11.17 0.78
CA LYS A 175 21.16 -10.56 1.59
C LYS A 175 20.61 -9.68 2.72
N ASN A 176 19.44 -9.08 2.49
CA ASN A 176 18.76 -8.21 3.46
C ASN A 176 17.72 -8.96 4.30
N HIS A 177 17.54 -10.26 4.08
CA HIS A 177 16.67 -11.08 4.91
C HIS A 177 17.31 -11.30 6.28
N THR A 178 16.48 -11.40 7.34
CA THR A 178 16.97 -11.60 8.71
C THR A 178 17.91 -12.81 8.81
N ASN A 179 18.94 -12.69 9.62
CA ASN A 179 19.91 -13.73 9.92
C ASN A 179 20.02 -14.01 11.44
N LEU A 180 19.02 -13.54 12.20
CA LEU A 180 18.97 -13.68 13.65
C LEU A 180 18.00 -14.81 14.11
N GLU A 181 17.46 -15.59 13.20
CA GLU A 181 16.57 -16.73 13.45
C GLU A 181 17.34 -18.04 13.31
#